data_3ba54fb7a523e9a018186f667843a518
#
_entry.id   3ba54fb7a523e9a018186f667843a518
#
_cell.length_a   1.000
_cell.length_b   1.000
_cell.length_c   1.000
_cell.angle_alpha   90.00
_cell.angle_beta   90.00
_cell.angle_gamma   90.00
#
_symmetry.space_group_name_H-M   'P 1'
#
loop_
_entity.id
_entity.type
_entity.pdbx_description
1 polymer ?
#
loop_
_entity_poly.entity_id
_entity_poly.type
_entity_poly.pdbx_seq_one_letter_code
_entity_poly.pdbx_strand_id
1 'polypeptide(L)'
;MHRRLLAVLLTFSSLSVPLTELSAQTGFSVAGGVAAPMSDLGDAADLGYNVAAALNFGGTRLPIGARIEGALNGFNLKGLDENVRVWDITANAVVNLTQRPDSPYLIGGLGWYDSKFGSASGEGAVGVNLGGGLRFPLGQLNTFFETRYHAMLGERGRGANLQFIPITFGVAF
;
A
#
# COMPACT_ATOMS: atom_id res chain seq x y z
N MET A 1 -40.44 -2.85 -33.60
CA MET A 1 -39.83 -2.85 -32.26
C MET A 1 -38.41 -2.28 -32.36
N HIS A 2 -38.21 -1.00 -32.06
CA HIS A 2 -36.93 -0.32 -32.19
C HIS A 2 -36.22 -0.26 -30.81
N ARG A 3 -35.13 -1.03 -30.67
CA ARG A 3 -34.23 -0.94 -29.49
C ARG A 3 -33.36 0.32 -29.66
N ARG A 4 -33.62 1.35 -28.86
CA ARG A 4 -32.75 2.54 -28.74
C ARG A 4 -31.58 2.19 -27.80
N LEU A 5 -30.38 2.05 -28.38
CA LEU A 5 -29.12 2.02 -27.65
C LEU A 5 -28.83 3.43 -27.16
N LEU A 6 -28.85 3.63 -25.83
CA LEU A 6 -28.37 4.84 -25.21
C LEU A 6 -26.84 4.71 -25.09
N ALA A 7 -26.10 5.43 -25.93
CA ALA A 7 -24.65 5.61 -25.77
C ALA A 7 -24.41 6.70 -24.73
N VAL A 8 -23.91 6.34 -23.55
CA VAL A 8 -23.42 7.29 -22.54
C VAL A 8 -22.01 7.66 -22.93
N LEU A 9 -21.84 8.85 -23.50
CA LEU A 9 -20.53 9.48 -23.71
C LEU A 9 -20.03 10.01 -22.35
N LEU A 10 -19.05 9.33 -21.77
CA LEU A 10 -18.23 9.86 -20.68
C LEU A 10 -17.26 10.88 -21.28
N THR A 11 -17.58 12.17 -21.17
CA THR A 11 -16.66 13.26 -21.46
C THR A 11 -15.62 13.35 -20.33
N PHE A 12 -14.42 12.82 -20.56
CA PHE A 12 -13.25 13.13 -19.76
C PHE A 12 -12.87 14.59 -19.99
N SER A 13 -13.27 15.47 -19.08
CA SER A 13 -12.69 16.81 -18.99
C SER A 13 -11.23 16.66 -18.58
N SER A 14 -10.33 16.87 -19.55
CA SER A 14 -8.90 16.98 -19.29
C SER A 14 -8.65 18.23 -18.46
N LEU A 15 -8.51 18.06 -17.13
CA LEU A 15 -7.98 19.09 -16.24
C LEU A 15 -6.49 19.22 -16.61
N SER A 16 -6.15 20.12 -17.50
CA SER A 16 -4.77 20.50 -17.78
C SER A 16 -4.24 21.30 -16.59
N VAL A 17 -3.68 20.58 -15.61
CA VAL A 17 -2.86 21.18 -14.57
C VAL A 17 -1.56 21.63 -15.26
N PRO A 18 -1.16 22.93 -15.17
CA PRO A 18 0.10 23.37 -15.73
C PRO A 18 1.24 22.64 -15.02
N LEU A 19 2.01 21.84 -15.75
CA LEU A 19 3.20 21.11 -15.29
C LEU A 19 4.42 22.03 -15.06
N THR A 20 4.21 23.32 -14.92
CA THR A 20 5.25 24.27 -14.60
C THR A 20 5.55 24.22 -13.11
N GLU A 21 6.75 23.74 -12.80
CA GLU A 21 7.40 23.69 -11.48
C GLU A 21 6.99 22.55 -10.53
N LEU A 22 6.73 21.36 -11.03
CA LEU A 22 6.83 20.17 -10.21
C LEU A 22 8.32 19.76 -10.15
N SER A 23 9.13 20.50 -9.41
CA SER A 23 10.35 19.94 -8.80
C SER A 23 9.86 18.91 -7.79
N ALA A 24 9.45 17.75 -8.30
CA ALA A 24 9.02 16.63 -7.49
C ALA A 24 10.21 16.24 -6.62
N GLN A 25 10.19 16.66 -5.37
CA GLN A 25 11.17 16.23 -4.39
C GLN A 25 11.04 14.72 -4.30
N THR A 26 11.94 14.01 -4.96
CA THR A 26 12.00 12.56 -4.91
C THR A 26 12.75 12.19 -3.64
N GLY A 27 12.11 11.39 -2.78
CA GLY A 27 12.70 10.87 -1.56
C GLY A 27 12.68 9.35 -1.57
N PHE A 28 13.56 8.75 -0.80
CA PHE A 28 13.58 7.33 -0.52
C PHE A 28 13.12 7.09 0.92
N SER A 29 12.46 5.99 1.20
CA SER A 29 12.11 5.59 2.57
C SER A 29 12.22 4.09 2.76
N VAL A 30 12.51 3.71 4.01
CA VAL A 30 12.49 2.33 4.48
C VAL A 30 11.64 2.24 5.72
N ALA A 31 10.92 1.13 5.87
CA ALA A 31 10.05 0.89 7.01
C ALA A 31 10.10 -0.58 7.45
N GLY A 32 9.78 -0.81 8.71
CA GLY A 32 9.62 -2.14 9.25
C GLY A 32 8.61 -2.15 10.38
N GLY A 33 8.02 -3.31 10.64
CA GLY A 33 7.02 -3.42 11.68
C GLY A 33 6.38 -4.80 11.75
N VAL A 34 5.19 -4.83 12.31
CA VAL A 34 4.37 -6.02 12.44
C VAL A 34 3.24 -6.01 11.40
N ALA A 35 2.79 -7.19 10.98
CA ALA A 35 1.65 -7.34 10.10
C ALA A 35 0.59 -8.21 10.79
N ALA A 36 -0.60 -7.66 10.97
CA ALA A 36 -1.72 -8.38 11.54
C ALA A 36 -2.52 -9.06 10.41
N PRO A 37 -2.60 -10.40 10.39
CA PRO A 37 -3.42 -11.10 9.41
C PRO A 37 -4.91 -10.89 9.73
N MET A 38 -5.75 -10.80 8.68
CA MET A 38 -7.18 -10.54 8.80
C MET A 38 -7.98 -11.61 8.04
N SER A 39 -9.27 -11.70 8.35
CA SER A 39 -10.20 -12.67 7.73
C SER A 39 -9.66 -14.10 7.75
N ASP A 40 -9.76 -14.84 6.66
CA ASP A 40 -9.31 -16.23 6.55
C ASP A 40 -7.83 -16.41 6.92
N LEU A 41 -6.97 -15.43 6.59
CA LEU A 41 -5.57 -15.44 7.01
C LEU A 41 -5.43 -15.26 8.53
N GLY A 42 -6.29 -14.43 9.16
CA GLY A 42 -6.31 -14.22 10.61
C GLY A 42 -6.70 -15.47 11.41
N ASP A 43 -7.55 -16.33 10.83
CA ASP A 43 -7.90 -17.60 11.44
C ASP A 43 -6.75 -18.61 11.34
N ALA A 44 -5.97 -18.57 10.26
CA ALA A 44 -4.93 -19.53 9.92
C ALA A 44 -3.51 -19.13 10.39
N ALA A 45 -3.21 -17.84 10.61
CA ALA A 45 -1.87 -17.35 10.87
C ALA A 45 -1.78 -16.47 12.13
N ASP A 46 -0.59 -16.41 12.69
CA ASP A 46 -0.24 -15.50 13.78
C ASP A 46 0.24 -14.15 13.27
N LEU A 47 0.43 -13.20 14.22
CA LEU A 47 1.02 -11.90 13.93
C LEU A 47 2.37 -12.08 13.23
N GLY A 48 2.54 -11.39 12.12
CA GLY A 48 3.70 -11.47 11.25
C GLY A 48 4.60 -10.23 11.33
N TYR A 49 5.55 -10.16 10.39
CA TYR A 49 6.42 -9.01 10.20
C TYR A 49 6.17 -8.35 8.84
N ASN A 50 6.53 -7.07 8.74
CA ASN A 50 6.57 -6.29 7.50
C ASN A 50 7.91 -5.59 7.36
N VAL A 51 8.44 -5.57 6.13
CA VAL A 51 9.59 -4.74 5.73
C VAL A 51 9.26 -4.12 4.38
N ALA A 52 9.49 -2.81 4.24
CA ALA A 52 9.17 -2.08 3.03
C ALA A 52 10.26 -1.07 2.65
N ALA A 53 10.36 -0.80 1.35
CA ALA A 53 11.18 0.27 0.78
C ALA A 53 10.38 1.00 -0.29
N ALA A 54 10.50 2.34 -0.35
CA ALA A 54 9.68 3.13 -1.24
C ALA A 54 10.41 4.33 -1.84
N LEU A 55 9.95 4.71 -3.04
CA LEU A 55 10.23 5.99 -3.69
C LEU A 55 9.02 6.90 -3.49
N ASN A 56 9.26 8.09 -2.95
CA ASN A 56 8.23 9.08 -2.67
C ASN A 56 8.39 10.26 -3.62
N PHE A 57 7.30 10.73 -4.19
CA PHE A 57 7.24 11.85 -5.13
C PHE A 57 6.30 12.93 -4.58
N GLY A 58 6.75 14.18 -4.57
CA GLY A 58 5.94 15.29 -4.10
C GLY A 58 5.97 15.44 -2.57
N GLY A 59 6.93 15.98 -1.95
CA GLY A 59 7.14 16.11 -0.50
C GLY A 59 5.94 16.66 0.31
N THR A 60 6.17 16.96 1.59
CA THR A 60 5.14 17.39 2.56
C THR A 60 4.50 18.75 2.24
N ARG A 61 5.11 19.55 1.38
CA ARG A 61 4.60 20.87 0.99
C ARG A 61 3.47 20.81 -0.05
N LEU A 62 3.35 19.69 -0.78
CA LEU A 62 2.25 19.49 -1.72
C LEU A 62 1.10 18.76 -1.02
N PRO A 63 -0.16 19.13 -1.30
CA PRO A 63 -1.30 18.45 -0.70
C PRO A 63 -1.42 17.00 -1.14
N ILE A 64 -0.91 16.68 -2.34
CA ILE A 64 -0.96 15.33 -2.92
C ILE A 64 0.44 14.94 -3.40
N GLY A 65 0.87 13.75 -3.04
CA GLY A 65 2.07 13.08 -3.52
C GLY A 65 1.77 11.70 -4.07
N ALA A 66 2.81 11.03 -4.58
CA ALA A 66 2.75 9.64 -5.01
C ALA A 66 3.84 8.83 -4.31
N ARG A 67 3.60 7.51 -4.14
CA ARG A 67 4.59 6.57 -3.58
C ARG A 67 4.56 5.28 -4.37
N ILE A 68 5.72 4.82 -4.81
CA ILE A 68 5.91 3.45 -5.31
C ILE A 68 6.66 2.68 -4.23
N GLU A 69 6.11 1.57 -3.79
CA GLU A 69 6.62 0.80 -2.66
C GLU A 69 6.70 -0.68 -3.00
N GLY A 70 7.80 -1.32 -2.59
CA GLY A 70 7.94 -2.76 -2.51
C GLY A 70 7.96 -3.22 -1.07
N ALA A 71 7.19 -4.24 -0.73
CA ALA A 71 7.12 -4.77 0.63
C ALA A 71 7.18 -6.30 0.67
N LEU A 72 7.63 -6.80 1.83
CA LEU A 72 7.64 -8.21 2.19
C LEU A 72 6.93 -8.38 3.52
N ASN A 73 5.92 -9.24 3.54
CA ASN A 73 5.16 -9.63 4.72
C ASN A 73 5.32 -11.12 4.96
N GLY A 74 5.59 -11.52 6.19
CA GLY A 74 5.73 -12.93 6.56
C GLY A 74 4.86 -13.27 7.76
N PHE A 75 4.12 -14.40 7.68
CA PHE A 75 3.21 -14.88 8.70
C PHE A 75 3.51 -16.35 9.00
N ASN A 76 3.47 -16.75 10.27
CA ASN A 76 3.58 -18.14 10.66
C ASN A 76 2.18 -18.76 10.74
N LEU A 77 2.01 -19.96 10.19
CA LEU A 77 0.74 -20.68 10.27
C LEU A 77 0.57 -21.31 11.66
N LYS A 78 -0.63 -21.17 12.22
CA LYS A 78 -0.97 -21.72 13.52
C LYS A 78 -0.93 -23.25 13.50
N GLY A 79 -0.16 -23.85 14.39
CA GLY A 79 -0.09 -25.32 14.54
C GLY A 79 0.64 -26.05 13.42
N LEU A 80 1.29 -25.33 12.51
CA LEU A 80 2.12 -25.88 11.43
C LEU A 80 3.50 -25.25 11.46
N ASP A 81 4.53 -26.00 11.08
CA ASP A 81 5.89 -25.47 10.91
C ASP A 81 6.08 -24.91 9.48
N GLU A 82 5.08 -24.13 9.05
CA GLU A 82 5.04 -23.51 7.74
C GLU A 82 4.76 -22.01 7.84
N ASN A 83 5.13 -21.26 6.81
CA ASN A 83 4.90 -19.82 6.75
C ASN A 83 4.22 -19.41 5.45
N VAL A 84 3.51 -18.28 5.52
CA VAL A 84 2.97 -17.55 4.37
C VAL A 84 3.84 -16.33 4.16
N ARG A 85 4.31 -16.12 2.94
CA ARG A 85 5.03 -14.90 2.52
C ARG A 85 4.22 -14.20 1.45
N VAL A 86 4.04 -12.90 1.63
CA VAL A 86 3.41 -12.03 0.65
C VAL A 86 4.40 -10.92 0.32
N TRP A 87 4.86 -10.86 -0.92
CA TRP A 87 5.57 -9.70 -1.41
C TRP A 87 4.65 -8.90 -2.35
N ASP A 88 4.82 -7.59 -2.35
CA ASP A 88 3.99 -6.72 -3.15
C ASP A 88 4.78 -5.54 -3.72
N ILE A 89 4.27 -5.03 -4.84
CA ILE A 89 4.66 -3.74 -5.41
C ILE A 89 3.39 -2.92 -5.56
N THR A 90 3.34 -1.75 -4.90
CA THR A 90 2.17 -0.88 -4.89
C THR A 90 2.48 0.51 -5.43
N ALA A 91 1.51 1.11 -6.13
CA ALA A 91 1.51 2.51 -6.51
C ALA A 91 0.39 3.22 -5.74
N ASN A 92 0.75 4.24 -5.00
CA ASN A 92 -0.12 4.88 -4.01
C ASN A 92 -0.19 6.39 -4.23
N ALA A 93 -1.37 6.97 -4.01
CA ALA A 93 -1.56 8.39 -3.77
C ALA A 93 -1.41 8.67 -2.28
N VAL A 94 -0.74 9.76 -1.94
CA VAL A 94 -0.53 10.23 -0.56
C VAL A 94 -1.15 11.60 -0.44
N VAL A 95 -2.13 11.77 0.45
CA VAL A 95 -2.82 13.04 0.70
C VAL A 95 -2.35 13.59 2.04
N ASN A 96 -1.61 14.68 2.01
CA ASN A 96 -1.15 15.37 3.21
C ASN A 96 -2.31 16.20 3.80
N LEU A 97 -2.72 15.93 5.03
CA LEU A 97 -3.82 16.63 5.68
C LEU A 97 -3.40 18.04 6.17
N THR A 98 -2.11 18.23 6.38
CA THR A 98 -1.51 19.54 6.63
C THR A 98 -0.21 19.66 5.84
N GLN A 99 0.24 20.88 5.55
CA GLN A 99 1.49 21.15 4.84
C GLN A 99 2.66 21.39 5.81
N ARG A 100 2.72 20.62 6.89
CA ARG A 100 3.73 20.70 7.93
C ARG A 100 4.60 19.45 7.91
N PRO A 101 5.85 19.53 8.36
CA PRO A 101 6.73 18.36 8.49
C PRO A 101 6.15 17.28 9.43
N ASP A 102 5.45 17.71 10.48
CA ASP A 102 4.77 16.88 11.48
C ASP A 102 3.29 16.72 11.10
N SER A 103 3.00 16.02 10.02
CA SER A 103 1.64 15.98 9.50
C SER A 103 1.05 14.58 9.42
N PRO A 104 -0.24 14.44 9.74
CA PRO A 104 -0.98 13.25 9.36
C PRO A 104 -1.21 13.23 7.83
N TYR A 105 -1.28 12.03 7.27
CA TYR A 105 -1.59 11.82 5.88
C TYR A 105 -2.46 10.58 5.68
N LEU A 106 -3.18 10.56 4.58
CA LEU A 106 -3.86 9.38 4.07
C LEU A 106 -3.07 8.81 2.89
N ILE A 107 -3.11 7.50 2.74
CA ILE A 107 -2.44 6.79 1.66
C ILE A 107 -3.37 5.69 1.15
N GLY A 108 -3.41 5.53 -0.17
CA GLY A 108 -4.18 4.45 -0.78
C GLY A 108 -3.75 4.22 -2.21
N GLY A 109 -3.92 3.00 -2.68
CA GLY A 109 -3.44 2.64 -4.01
C GLY A 109 -3.80 1.23 -4.44
N LEU A 110 -3.17 0.86 -5.55
CA LEU A 110 -3.30 -0.44 -6.20
C LEU A 110 -1.92 -1.10 -6.24
N GLY A 111 -1.89 -2.42 -6.27
CA GLY A 111 -0.65 -3.16 -6.38
C GLY A 111 -0.80 -4.56 -6.95
N TRP A 112 0.35 -5.12 -7.26
CA TRP A 112 0.50 -6.53 -7.54
C TRP A 112 1.06 -7.21 -6.30
N TYR A 113 0.43 -8.31 -5.91
CA TYR A 113 0.75 -9.12 -4.74
C TYR A 113 1.04 -10.54 -5.19
N ASP A 114 2.08 -11.14 -4.66
CA ASP A 114 2.40 -12.56 -4.86
C ASP A 114 2.48 -13.24 -3.48
N SER A 115 1.70 -14.27 -3.29
CA SER A 115 1.63 -15.02 -2.04
C SER A 115 2.18 -16.43 -2.21
N LYS A 116 3.02 -16.86 -1.26
CA LYS A 116 3.57 -18.21 -1.20
C LYS A 116 3.25 -18.86 0.13
N PHE A 117 2.74 -20.08 0.08
CA PHE A 117 2.45 -20.94 1.21
C PHE A 117 3.50 -22.06 1.29
N GLY A 118 4.34 -22.05 2.32
CA GLY A 118 5.42 -23.04 2.48
C GLY A 118 6.31 -23.14 1.23
N SER A 119 6.36 -24.33 0.64
CA SER A 119 7.13 -24.64 -0.60
C SER A 119 6.27 -24.56 -1.88
N ALA A 120 4.99 -24.19 -1.80
CA ALA A 120 4.12 -24.10 -2.97
C ALA A 120 4.54 -22.99 -3.93
N SER A 121 4.10 -23.09 -5.19
CA SER A 121 4.29 -22.01 -6.16
C SER A 121 3.51 -20.78 -5.73
N GLY A 122 4.10 -19.58 -5.94
CA GLY A 122 3.42 -18.32 -5.62
C GLY A 122 2.20 -18.10 -6.52
N GLU A 123 1.18 -17.48 -5.96
CA GLU A 123 -0.02 -17.03 -6.68
C GLU A 123 -0.05 -15.50 -6.65
N GLY A 124 -0.05 -14.90 -7.85
CA GLY A 124 -0.09 -13.46 -8.02
C GLY A 124 -1.52 -12.94 -8.20
N ALA A 125 -1.84 -11.84 -7.56
CA ALA A 125 -3.12 -11.15 -7.70
C ALA A 125 -2.97 -9.64 -7.65
N VAL A 126 -3.89 -8.93 -8.28
CA VAL A 126 -4.06 -7.48 -8.08
C VAL A 126 -4.69 -7.26 -6.71
N GLY A 127 -4.33 -6.18 -6.04
CA GLY A 127 -4.93 -5.80 -4.77
C GLY A 127 -5.01 -4.30 -4.58
N VAL A 128 -5.66 -3.92 -3.51
CA VAL A 128 -5.85 -2.53 -3.10
C VAL A 128 -5.31 -2.34 -1.70
N ASN A 129 -4.89 -1.12 -1.38
CA ASN A 129 -4.57 -0.74 -0.01
C ASN A 129 -5.12 0.64 0.33
N LEU A 130 -5.43 0.85 1.61
CA LEU A 130 -5.89 2.12 2.14
C LEU A 130 -5.47 2.24 3.60
N GLY A 131 -5.01 3.42 3.99
CA GLY A 131 -4.60 3.67 5.36
C GLY A 131 -4.19 5.09 5.62
N GLY A 132 -3.40 5.28 6.66
CA GLY A 132 -2.89 6.57 7.03
C GLY A 132 -1.64 6.47 7.91
N GLY A 133 -1.02 7.62 8.09
CA GLY A 133 0.20 7.72 8.90
C GLY A 133 0.38 9.11 9.50
N LEU A 134 1.37 9.17 10.36
CA LEU A 134 1.85 10.40 10.99
C LEU A 134 3.32 10.54 10.68
N ARG A 135 3.72 11.71 10.18
CA ARG A 135 5.14 12.09 10.07
C ARG A 135 5.53 12.86 11.30
N PHE A 136 6.74 12.63 11.78
CA PHE A 136 7.32 13.40 12.86
C PHE A 136 8.84 13.39 12.75
N PRO A 137 9.50 14.56 12.90
CA PRO A 137 10.95 14.63 12.86
C PRO A 137 11.54 14.09 14.17
N LEU A 138 12.58 13.24 14.08
CA LEU A 138 13.41 12.82 15.18
C LEU A 138 14.84 13.32 14.93
N GLY A 139 15.20 14.47 15.50
CA GLY A 139 16.45 15.14 15.21
C GLY A 139 16.54 15.54 13.73
N GLN A 140 17.50 14.98 13.00
CA GLN A 140 17.68 15.24 11.56
C GLN A 140 16.96 14.20 10.66
N LEU A 141 16.33 13.19 11.25
CA LEU A 141 15.62 12.14 10.51
C LEU A 141 14.16 12.51 10.33
N ASN A 142 13.66 12.31 9.12
CA ASN A 142 12.24 12.35 8.83
C ASN A 142 11.65 10.97 9.08
N THR A 143 10.90 10.81 10.17
CA THR A 143 10.31 9.54 10.55
C THR A 143 8.81 9.54 10.33
N PHE A 144 8.24 8.33 10.22
CA PHE A 144 6.80 8.16 10.11
C PHE A 144 6.34 6.87 10.79
N PHE A 145 5.11 6.90 11.25
CA PHE A 145 4.34 5.74 11.66
C PHE A 145 3.17 5.59 10.69
N GLU A 146 2.93 4.38 10.20
CA GLU A 146 1.91 4.13 9.18
C GLU A 146 1.19 2.82 9.44
N THR A 147 -0.11 2.81 9.17
CA THR A 147 -0.92 1.59 9.13
C THR A 147 -1.79 1.59 7.90
N ARG A 148 -1.88 0.44 7.22
CA ARG A 148 -2.68 0.27 6.01
C ARG A 148 -3.39 -1.08 6.01
N TYR A 149 -4.62 -1.08 5.57
CA TYR A 149 -5.33 -2.30 5.22
C TYR A 149 -4.99 -2.68 3.78
N HIS A 150 -4.54 -3.91 3.57
CA HIS A 150 -4.26 -4.51 2.27
C HIS A 150 -5.25 -5.63 1.99
N ALA A 151 -5.79 -5.66 0.78
CA ALA A 151 -6.69 -6.71 0.30
C ALA A 151 -6.29 -7.18 -1.09
N MET A 152 -5.94 -8.44 -1.23
CA MET A 152 -5.73 -9.10 -2.52
C MET A 152 -7.09 -9.44 -3.13
N LEU A 153 -7.27 -9.07 -4.40
CA LEU A 153 -8.49 -9.33 -5.17
C LEU A 153 -8.29 -10.61 -5.99
N GLY A 154 -8.32 -11.76 -5.33
CA GLY A 154 -8.24 -13.07 -5.99
C GLY A 154 -9.56 -13.46 -6.66
N GLU A 155 -9.51 -14.28 -7.73
CA GLU A 155 -10.70 -14.91 -8.27
C GLU A 155 -11.28 -15.90 -7.25
N ARG A 156 -12.61 -15.86 -7.06
CA ARG A 156 -13.31 -16.83 -6.19
C ARG A 156 -12.97 -18.25 -6.60
N GLY A 157 -12.25 -18.96 -5.72
CA GLY A 157 -11.88 -20.37 -5.91
C GLY A 157 -10.45 -20.64 -6.35
N ARG A 158 -9.63 -19.57 -6.58
CA ARG A 158 -8.19 -19.67 -6.78
C ARG A 158 -7.53 -18.51 -6.04
N GLY A 159 -6.78 -18.82 -5.02
CA GLY A 159 -6.11 -17.85 -4.13
C GLY A 159 -7.05 -17.33 -3.04
N ALA A 160 -6.67 -17.50 -1.78
CA ALA A 160 -7.37 -16.90 -0.65
C ALA A 160 -7.42 -15.38 -0.82
N ASN A 161 -8.55 -14.75 -0.49
CA ASN A 161 -8.65 -13.30 -0.33
C ASN A 161 -7.77 -12.90 0.86
N LEU A 162 -6.46 -12.79 0.65
CA LEU A 162 -5.52 -12.45 1.70
C LEU A 162 -5.72 -11.00 2.09
N GLN A 163 -5.96 -10.79 3.37
CA GLN A 163 -6.16 -9.47 3.95
C GLN A 163 -5.25 -9.34 5.16
N PHE A 164 -4.57 -8.21 5.30
CA PHE A 164 -3.68 -7.95 6.43
C PHE A 164 -3.50 -6.45 6.66
N ILE A 165 -3.08 -6.11 7.87
CA ILE A 165 -2.82 -4.74 8.30
C ILE A 165 -1.38 -4.65 8.81
N PRO A 166 -0.42 -4.14 8.03
CA PRO A 166 0.88 -3.75 8.54
C PRO A 166 0.75 -2.49 9.41
N ILE A 167 1.52 -2.49 10.48
CA ILE A 167 1.76 -1.37 11.38
C ILE A 167 3.25 -1.15 11.39
N THR A 168 3.71 -0.06 10.79
CA THR A 168 5.12 0.15 10.48
C THR A 168 5.65 1.47 11.03
N PHE A 169 6.93 1.45 11.35
CA PHE A 169 7.73 2.64 11.62
C PHE A 169 8.79 2.75 10.51
N GLY A 170 9.02 3.97 10.00
CA GLY A 170 9.94 4.18 8.90
C GLY A 170 10.73 5.47 9.00
N VAL A 171 11.77 5.53 8.16
CA VAL A 171 12.64 6.70 7.97
C VAL A 171 12.62 7.08 6.50
N ALA A 172 12.50 8.38 6.22
CA ALA A 172 12.55 8.96 4.88
C ALA A 172 13.80 9.86 4.73
N PHE A 173 14.42 9.76 3.55
CA PHE A 173 15.67 10.45 3.16
C PHE A 173 15.44 11.39 2.00
#